data_6ed59b94ce1ea9d4d9bc45188dd0df6d
#
_entry.id   6ed59b94ce1ea9d4d9bc45188dd0df6d
#
_cell.length_a   1.000
_cell.length_b   1.000
_cell.length_c   1.000
_cell.angle_alpha   90.00
_cell.angle_beta   90.00
_cell.angle_gamma   90.00
#
_symmetry.space_group_name_H-M   'P 1'
#
loop_
_entity.id
_entity.type
_entity.pdbx_description
1 polymer ?
#
loop_
_entity_poly.entity_id
_entity_poly.type
_entity_poly.pdbx_seq_one_letter_code
_entity_poly.pdbx_strand_id
1 'polypeptide(L)'
;MSRVNLEHLISEYPESKDALRKLESWLNKRGTSQDITPRELARNVPIEPAPLATALGILVREGILRRVYRVQKPNGVMVPGEYNDPRDIPERLVDRREQVVDTSDADVVPVFKQQVA
;
A
#
# COMPACT_ATOMS: atom_id res chain seq x y z
N MET A 1 -5.10 19.61 9.23
CA MET A 1 -4.29 18.45 8.78
C MET A 1 -4.51 17.28 9.73
N SER A 2 -4.93 16.16 9.18
CA SER A 2 -5.08 14.97 10.00
C SER A 2 -3.72 14.31 10.19
N ARG A 3 -3.38 14.05 11.43
CA ARG A 3 -2.17 13.35 11.81
C ARG A 3 -2.52 11.92 12.21
N VAL A 4 -1.73 10.97 11.74
CA VAL A 4 -1.89 9.57 12.12
C VAL A 4 -1.45 9.39 13.56
N ASN A 5 -2.31 8.81 14.39
CA ASN A 5 -2.00 8.49 15.78
C ASN A 5 -2.33 7.02 16.00
N LEU A 6 -1.30 6.21 16.26
CA LEU A 6 -1.43 4.76 16.42
C LEU A 6 -1.28 4.30 17.88
N GLU A 7 -1.33 5.20 18.84
CA GLU A 7 -1.09 4.84 20.26
C GLU A 7 -2.03 3.73 20.75
N HIS A 8 -3.31 3.77 20.38
CA HIS A 8 -4.25 2.74 20.78
C HIS A 8 -3.92 1.38 20.16
N LEU A 9 -3.43 1.38 18.92
CA LEU A 9 -3.01 0.14 18.24
C LEU A 9 -1.71 -0.40 18.81
N ILE A 10 -0.79 0.47 19.18
CA ILE A 10 0.47 0.09 19.82
C ILE A 10 0.18 -0.60 21.16
N SER A 11 -0.81 -0.10 21.90
CA SER A 11 -1.24 -0.73 23.15
C SER A 11 -1.94 -2.07 22.92
N GLU A 12 -2.76 -2.15 21.86
CA GLU A 12 -3.53 -3.35 21.54
C GLU A 12 -2.67 -4.44 20.93
N TYR A 13 -1.64 -4.06 20.16
CA TYR A 13 -0.75 -4.98 19.45
C TYR A 13 0.71 -4.74 19.89
N PRO A 14 1.07 -5.08 21.13
CA PRO A 14 2.41 -4.75 21.66
C PRO A 14 3.55 -5.44 20.91
N GLU A 15 3.30 -6.58 20.28
CA GLU A 15 4.30 -7.29 19.49
C GLU A 15 4.67 -6.54 18.21
N SER A 16 3.80 -5.66 17.73
CA SER A 16 4.02 -4.85 16.55
C SER A 16 4.36 -3.40 16.87
N LYS A 17 4.66 -3.10 18.13
CA LYS A 17 4.92 -1.74 18.61
C LYS A 17 5.98 -1.00 17.78
N ASP A 18 7.14 -1.61 17.59
CA ASP A 18 8.23 -0.96 16.86
C ASP A 18 7.86 -0.68 15.40
N ALA A 19 7.24 -1.64 14.75
CA ALA A 19 6.80 -1.49 13.37
C ALA A 19 5.73 -0.40 13.25
N LEU A 20 4.75 -0.40 14.16
CA LEU A 20 3.69 0.60 14.16
C LEU A 20 4.24 2.01 14.44
N ARG A 21 5.20 2.16 15.34
CA ARG A 21 5.82 3.47 15.60
C ARG A 21 6.58 4.00 14.40
N LYS A 22 7.34 3.14 13.73
CA LYS A 22 8.08 3.54 12.52
C LYS A 22 7.15 3.92 11.39
N LEU A 23 6.07 3.17 11.20
CA LEU A 23 5.04 3.51 10.20
C LEU A 23 4.34 4.82 10.53
N GLU A 24 3.96 5.03 11.79
CA GLU A 24 3.33 6.28 12.23
C GLU A 24 4.21 7.48 11.89
N SER A 25 5.48 7.42 12.26
CA SER A 25 6.43 8.48 12.01
C SER A 25 6.57 8.78 10.52
N TRP A 26 6.72 7.72 9.71
CA TRP A 26 6.88 7.87 8.28
C TRP A 26 5.61 8.42 7.60
N LEU A 27 4.44 7.89 7.96
CA LEU A 27 3.17 8.37 7.42
C LEU A 27 2.93 9.85 7.70
N ASN A 28 3.28 10.31 8.90
CA ASN A 28 3.13 11.70 9.29
C ASN A 28 4.09 12.63 8.54
N LYS A 29 5.25 12.12 8.14
CA LYS A 29 6.24 12.91 7.39
C LYS A 29 5.88 13.02 5.91
N ARG A 30 5.34 11.97 5.32
CA ARG A 30 5.13 11.95 3.87
C ARG A 30 3.84 12.65 3.41
N GLY A 31 2.85 12.78 4.28
CA GLY A 31 1.54 13.32 3.91
C GLY A 31 0.61 12.27 3.29
N THR A 32 -0.58 12.69 2.86
CA THR A 32 -1.69 11.79 2.54
C THR A 32 -2.00 11.67 1.04
N SER A 33 -1.34 12.43 0.19
CA SER A 33 -1.78 12.65 -1.20
C SER A 33 -1.31 11.62 -2.22
N GLN A 34 -0.43 10.69 -1.83
CA GLN A 34 0.17 9.75 -2.77
C GLN A 34 -0.05 8.30 -2.35
N ASP A 35 -0.09 7.43 -3.34
CA ASP A 35 -0.16 6.00 -3.12
C ASP A 35 1.12 5.50 -2.45
N ILE A 36 0.96 4.53 -1.56
CA ILE A 36 2.06 3.90 -0.84
C ILE A 36 2.35 2.55 -1.49
N THR A 37 3.52 2.43 -2.08
CA THR A 37 3.94 1.18 -2.74
C THR A 37 4.83 0.35 -1.81
N PRO A 38 4.86 -0.99 -1.96
CA PRO A 38 5.77 -1.82 -1.19
C PRO A 38 7.24 -1.42 -1.36
N ARG A 39 7.61 -0.98 -2.56
CA ARG A 39 8.97 -0.52 -2.86
C ARG A 39 9.34 0.71 -2.05
N GLU A 40 8.43 1.67 -1.95
CA GLU A 40 8.63 2.88 -1.15
C GLU A 40 8.77 2.53 0.33
N LEU A 41 7.93 1.63 0.82
CA LEU A 41 8.00 1.14 2.20
C LEU A 41 9.35 0.47 2.49
N ALA A 42 9.78 -0.44 1.63
CA ALA A 42 11.05 -1.14 1.80
C ALA A 42 12.24 -0.18 1.80
N ARG A 43 12.15 0.89 1.03
CA ARG A 43 13.23 1.88 0.92
C ARG A 43 13.29 2.84 2.10
N ASN A 44 12.13 3.24 2.65
CA ASN A 44 12.04 4.35 3.60
C ASN A 44 11.73 3.93 5.03
N VAL A 45 11.21 2.73 5.25
CA VAL A 45 10.84 2.26 6.57
C VAL A 45 11.75 1.10 6.95
N PRO A 46 12.65 1.28 7.93
CA PRO A 46 13.64 0.26 8.28
C PRO A 46 13.04 -0.83 9.16
N ILE A 47 12.20 -1.68 8.58
CA ILE A 47 11.53 -2.79 9.26
C ILE A 47 11.74 -4.04 8.41
N GLU A 48 11.97 -5.18 9.09
CA GLU A 48 12.01 -6.48 8.42
C GLU A 48 10.70 -6.78 7.69
N PRO A 49 10.73 -7.55 6.58
CA PRO A 49 9.51 -7.80 5.79
C PRO A 49 8.35 -8.41 6.56
N ALA A 50 8.59 -9.40 7.42
CA ALA A 50 7.51 -10.06 8.14
C ALA A 50 6.83 -9.14 9.17
N PRO A 51 7.55 -8.45 10.06
CA PRO A 51 6.92 -7.46 10.95
C PRO A 51 6.23 -6.33 10.21
N LEU A 52 6.79 -5.90 9.08
CA LEU A 52 6.17 -4.85 8.26
C LEU A 52 4.83 -5.32 7.69
N ALA A 53 4.79 -6.53 7.14
CA ALA A 53 3.55 -7.10 6.59
C ALA A 53 2.47 -7.22 7.67
N THR A 54 2.84 -7.66 8.87
CA THR A 54 1.92 -7.76 10.01
C THR A 54 1.36 -6.39 10.39
N ALA A 55 2.22 -5.39 10.51
CA ALA A 55 1.81 -4.04 10.87
C ALA A 55 0.88 -3.42 9.80
N LEU A 56 1.22 -3.60 8.52
CA LEU A 56 0.36 -3.13 7.43
C LEU A 56 -1.01 -3.79 7.46
N GLY A 57 -1.05 -5.09 7.75
CA GLY A 57 -2.31 -5.82 7.91
C GLY A 57 -3.17 -5.26 9.03
N ILE A 58 -2.55 -4.89 10.15
CA ILE A 58 -3.25 -4.23 11.26
C ILE A 58 -3.85 -2.89 10.80
N LEU A 59 -3.07 -2.08 10.11
CA LEU A 59 -3.54 -0.77 9.64
C LEU A 59 -4.69 -0.89 8.63
N VAL A 60 -4.66 -1.89 7.77
CA VAL A 60 -5.76 -2.17 6.84
C VAL A 60 -7.00 -2.63 7.60
N ARG A 61 -6.84 -3.55 8.54
CA ARG A 61 -7.94 -4.08 9.35
C ARG A 61 -8.62 -2.98 10.16
N GLU A 62 -7.85 -2.05 10.70
CA GLU A 62 -8.36 -0.96 11.52
C GLU A 62 -8.81 0.26 10.69
N GLY A 63 -8.79 0.16 9.38
CA GLY A 63 -9.31 1.21 8.50
C GLY A 63 -8.41 2.43 8.35
N ILE A 64 -7.17 2.36 8.79
CA ILE A 64 -6.22 3.46 8.65
C ILE A 64 -5.64 3.51 7.25
N LEU A 65 -5.39 2.33 6.67
CA LEU A 65 -4.98 2.18 5.28
C LEU A 65 -6.01 1.35 4.53
N ARG A 66 -6.11 1.59 3.23
CA ARG A 66 -6.87 0.75 2.32
C ARG A 66 -5.91 0.11 1.33
N ARG A 67 -6.02 -1.20 1.15
CA ARG A 67 -5.24 -1.91 0.14
C ARG A 67 -6.03 -1.95 -1.16
N VAL A 68 -5.38 -1.52 -2.24
CA VAL A 68 -5.90 -1.70 -3.59
C VAL A 68 -4.82 -2.40 -4.42
N TYR A 69 -5.22 -2.94 -5.56
CA TYR A 69 -4.29 -3.63 -6.46
C TYR A 69 -4.20 -2.87 -7.76
N ARG A 70 -2.99 -2.77 -8.27
CA ARG A 70 -2.70 -2.12 -9.54
C ARG A 70 -1.90 -3.05 -10.42
N VAL A 71 -1.97 -2.83 -11.72
CA VAL A 71 -1.22 -3.62 -12.69
C VAL A 71 0.01 -2.82 -13.09
N GLN A 72 1.17 -3.46 -13.03
CA GLN A 72 2.45 -2.87 -13.39
C GLN A 72 3.03 -3.63 -14.57
N LYS A 73 3.41 -2.90 -15.61
CA LYS A 73 4.08 -3.47 -16.78
C LYS A 73 5.49 -3.93 -16.42
N PRO A 74 6.09 -4.84 -17.20
CA PRO A 74 7.47 -5.29 -16.94
C PRO A 74 8.49 -4.15 -16.87
N ASN A 75 8.24 -3.04 -17.57
CA ASN A 75 9.10 -1.87 -17.53
C ASN A 75 8.91 -0.98 -16.29
N GLY A 76 8.06 -1.38 -15.36
CA GLY A 76 7.82 -0.64 -14.12
C GLY A 76 6.71 0.40 -14.19
N VAL A 77 6.12 0.63 -15.35
CA VAL A 77 5.07 1.64 -15.53
C VAL A 77 3.72 1.08 -15.06
N MET A 78 3.03 1.84 -14.21
CA MET A 78 1.69 1.47 -13.74
C MET A 78 0.64 1.71 -14.81
N VAL A 79 -0.21 0.71 -15.02
CA VAL A 79 -1.39 0.84 -15.88
C VAL A 79 -2.48 1.54 -15.08
N PRO A 80 -3.24 2.48 -15.69
CA PRO A 80 -4.36 3.13 -14.99
C PRO A 80 -5.40 2.13 -14.51
N GLY A 81 -5.96 2.39 -13.34
CA GLY A 81 -6.99 1.55 -12.73
C GLY A 81 -6.56 1.01 -11.37
N GLU A 82 -7.53 0.88 -10.50
CA GLU A 82 -7.36 0.33 -9.16
C GLU A 82 -8.44 -0.71 -8.91
N TYR A 83 -8.07 -1.80 -8.24
CA TYR A 83 -8.97 -2.92 -8.00
C TYR A 83 -8.91 -3.31 -6.54
N ASN A 84 -10.06 -3.55 -5.93
CA ASN A 84 -10.13 -3.98 -4.52
C ASN A 84 -9.72 -5.44 -4.34
N ASP A 85 -9.85 -6.24 -5.40
CA ASP A 85 -9.53 -7.66 -5.40
C ASP A 85 -8.78 -7.98 -6.69
N PRO A 86 -7.67 -8.73 -6.63
CA PRO A 86 -6.94 -9.14 -7.84
C PRO A 86 -7.82 -9.88 -8.85
N ARG A 87 -8.86 -10.58 -8.39
CA ARG A 87 -9.78 -11.31 -9.26
C ARG A 87 -10.65 -10.40 -10.12
N ASP A 88 -10.77 -9.12 -9.74
CA ASP A 88 -11.54 -8.14 -10.50
C ASP A 88 -10.77 -7.54 -11.66
N ILE A 89 -9.47 -7.84 -11.76
CA ILE A 89 -8.61 -7.31 -12.82
C ILE A 89 -8.94 -7.99 -14.14
N PRO A 90 -9.32 -7.22 -15.19
CA PRO A 90 -9.59 -7.78 -16.50
C PRO A 90 -8.34 -8.43 -17.12
N GLU A 91 -8.53 -9.39 -18.01
CA GLU A 91 -7.42 -10.03 -18.70
C GLU A 91 -6.65 -9.07 -19.59
N ARG A 92 -7.33 -8.02 -20.08
CA ARG A 92 -6.75 -7.00 -20.95
C ARG A 92 -7.10 -5.62 -20.44
N LEU A 93 -6.10 -4.77 -20.36
CA LEU A 93 -6.23 -3.37 -19.96
C LEU A 93 -5.66 -2.48 -21.04
N VAL A 94 -6.02 -1.20 -20.99
CA VAL A 94 -5.49 -0.20 -21.92
C VAL A 94 -4.60 0.75 -21.11
N ASP A 95 -3.36 0.93 -21.55
CA ASP A 95 -2.42 1.84 -20.90
C ASP A 95 -2.67 3.30 -21.32
N ARG A 96 -1.84 4.21 -20.80
CA ARG A 96 -1.99 5.64 -21.10
C ARG A 96 -1.75 6.01 -22.55
N ARG A 97 -1.11 5.13 -23.32
CA ARG A 97 -0.86 5.30 -24.75
C ARG A 97 -1.89 4.56 -25.59
N GLU A 98 -2.99 4.14 -24.97
CA GLU A 98 -4.07 3.38 -25.62
C GLU A 98 -3.63 2.04 -26.18
N GLN A 99 -2.53 1.50 -25.66
CA GLN A 99 -2.06 0.17 -26.04
C GLN A 99 -2.66 -0.88 -25.12
N VAL A 100 -3.01 -2.03 -25.71
CA VAL A 100 -3.55 -3.15 -24.95
C VAL A 100 -2.44 -3.85 -24.18
N VAL A 101 -2.68 -4.03 -22.89
CA VAL A 101 -1.77 -4.76 -21.99
C VAL A 101 -2.46 -6.06 -21.58
N ASP A 102 -1.78 -7.19 -21.85
CA ASP A 102 -2.24 -8.49 -21.35
C ASP A 102 -1.78 -8.62 -19.91
N THR A 103 -2.74 -8.75 -18.99
CA THR A 103 -2.43 -8.78 -17.56
C THR A 103 -1.73 -10.04 -17.12
N SER A 104 -1.75 -11.11 -17.93
CA SER A 104 -0.96 -12.31 -17.63
C SER A 104 0.54 -12.07 -17.75
N ASP A 105 0.96 -11.06 -18.53
CA ASP A 105 2.36 -10.69 -18.73
C ASP A 105 2.80 -9.53 -17.80
N ALA A 106 1.91 -9.09 -16.92
CA ALA A 106 2.16 -7.97 -16.02
C ALA A 106 2.13 -8.42 -14.57
N ASP A 107 2.65 -7.56 -13.68
CA ASP A 107 2.62 -7.83 -12.25
C ASP A 107 1.41 -7.17 -11.61
N VAL A 108 0.80 -7.86 -10.65
CA VAL A 108 -0.23 -7.30 -9.79
C VAL A 108 0.44 -6.82 -8.51
N VAL A 109 0.36 -5.53 -8.24
CA VAL A 109 1.08 -4.90 -7.14
C VAL A 109 0.08 -4.35 -6.12
N PRO A 110 0.19 -4.73 -4.84
CA PRO A 110 -0.61 -4.11 -3.79
C PRO A 110 -0.12 -2.68 -3.55
N VAL A 111 -1.07 -1.77 -3.42
CA VAL A 111 -0.80 -0.37 -3.13
C VAL A 111 -1.68 0.04 -1.97
N PHE A 112 -1.13 0.81 -1.04
CA PHE A 112 -1.87 1.25 0.12
C PHE A 112 -2.24 2.72 -0.02
N LYS A 113 -3.45 3.05 0.42
CA LYS A 113 -3.95 4.42 0.45
C LYS A 113 -4.29 4.79 1.88
N GLN A 114 -3.88 5.97 2.30
CA GLN A 114 -4.21 6.47 3.62
C GLN A 114 -5.68 6.87 3.65
N GLN A 115 -6.42 6.33 4.60
CA GLN A 115 -7.82 6.71 4.81
C GLN A 115 -7.85 7.98 5.63
N VAL A 116 -8.53 8.99 5.09
CA VAL A 116 -8.75 10.24 5.80
C VAL A 116 -10.08 10.14 6.54
N ALA A 117 -10.01 10.30 7.84
CA ALA A 117 -11.20 10.28 8.67
C ALA A 117 -12.09 11.49 8.40
#